data_d59966bd174d4e4b9ac48a6353e719fb
#
_entry.id   d59966bd174d4e4b9ac48a6353e719fb
#
_cell.length_a   1.000
_cell.length_b   1.000
_cell.length_c   1.000
_cell.angle_alpha   90.00
_cell.angle_beta   90.00
_cell.angle_gamma   90.00
#
_symmetry.space_group_name_H-M   'P 1'
#
loop_
_entity.id
_entity.type
_entity.pdbx_description
1 polymer ?
#
loop_
_entity_poly.entity_id
_entity_poly.type
_entity_poly.pdbx_seq_one_letter_code
_entity_poly.pdbx_strand_id
1 'polypeptide(L)'
;EFTWDGDLIWDFRYASDSRLLHHDVAVMPNGNILAVAWEAKSLEETQKMGRTPEMTPENGLWPDIIVEFEPVPPNDARIVWEWHAWDHMVQDYDPNLENYGELSAHPELIDVNGGTYADEPDEITDEERDRFRNIGYVPDDSEHDVTADLMHINAIAYNAELDQIALSVRTYSEIWIIDHSTTTEEARGHTGGKGGKGGDLLYRWGNPRAYGRGNVEDQRTFGQHDIRWVPEGFVGEGNLLVFSNNVPGPEGEGPHSTVYEITPPLDNTGNYVLEESAPFGPTVPTWSYTATEPESFHSPFISGAHRLPSGRTFITSGGPGRFFEVTRDGDIVWDYR
;
A
#
# COMPACT_ATOMS: atom_id res chain seq x y z
N GLU A 1 7.39 19.56 -11.18
CA GLU A 1 7.96 20.40 -10.12
C GLU A 1 7.78 21.86 -10.46
N PHE A 2 7.43 22.67 -9.47
CA PHE A 2 7.23 24.12 -9.62
C PHE A 2 7.99 24.89 -8.53
N THR A 3 8.41 26.12 -8.84
CA THR A 3 8.84 27.07 -7.82
C THR A 3 7.66 27.53 -6.95
N TRP A 4 7.95 28.19 -5.83
CA TRP A 4 6.93 28.88 -5.02
C TRP A 4 6.19 30.00 -5.78
N ASP A 5 6.82 30.58 -6.79
CA ASP A 5 6.23 31.62 -7.66
C ASP A 5 5.39 31.02 -8.81
N GLY A 6 5.35 29.68 -8.92
CA GLY A 6 4.53 28.96 -9.91
C GLY A 6 5.26 28.67 -11.24
N ASP A 7 6.55 28.91 -11.34
CA ASP A 7 7.33 28.60 -12.53
C ASP A 7 7.58 27.09 -12.61
N LEU A 8 7.29 26.49 -13.77
CA LEU A 8 7.57 25.07 -14.03
C LEU A 8 9.07 24.83 -14.14
N ILE A 9 9.62 23.99 -13.28
CA ILE A 9 11.02 23.59 -13.26
C ILE A 9 11.23 22.28 -14.03
N TRP A 10 10.35 21.30 -13.78
CA TRP A 10 10.44 19.98 -14.36
C TRP A 10 9.05 19.39 -14.57
N ASP A 11 8.87 18.80 -15.76
CA ASP A 11 7.65 18.08 -16.15
C ASP A 11 8.07 16.80 -16.91
N PHE A 12 7.69 15.65 -16.38
CA PHE A 12 8.03 14.37 -16.96
C PHE A 12 6.80 13.48 -17.07
N ARG A 13 6.63 12.86 -18.22
CA ARG A 13 5.53 11.92 -18.47
C ARG A 13 6.06 10.48 -18.58
N TYR A 14 5.66 9.64 -17.63
CA TYR A 14 5.89 8.21 -17.68
C TYR A 14 4.57 7.50 -18.00
N ALA A 15 4.29 7.35 -19.29
CA ALA A 15 3.09 6.67 -19.79
C ALA A 15 3.38 6.02 -21.14
N SER A 16 2.95 4.78 -21.31
CA SER A 16 3.04 3.99 -22.56
C SER A 16 1.82 3.07 -22.64
N ASP A 17 1.77 2.21 -23.67
CA ASP A 17 0.72 1.20 -23.80
C ASP A 17 0.78 0.11 -22.72
N SER A 18 1.88 0.03 -21.97
CA SER A 18 2.12 -1.00 -20.95
C SER A 18 2.47 -0.47 -19.57
N ARG A 19 2.67 0.83 -19.40
CA ARG A 19 3.06 1.44 -18.11
C ARG A 19 2.37 2.77 -17.91
N LEU A 20 1.90 3.04 -16.70
CA LEU A 20 1.26 4.30 -16.33
C LEU A 20 1.48 4.59 -14.84
N LEU A 21 1.95 5.81 -14.53
CA LEU A 21 1.99 6.29 -13.14
C LEU A 21 0.59 6.42 -12.56
N HIS A 22 0.48 6.07 -11.27
CA HIS A 22 -0.75 6.29 -10.52
C HIS A 22 -0.46 6.61 -9.06
N HIS A 23 -1.47 7.14 -8.37
CA HIS A 23 -1.57 7.45 -6.95
C HIS A 23 -0.47 8.34 -6.39
N ASP A 24 0.71 7.82 -6.01
CA ASP A 24 1.60 8.54 -5.11
C ASP A 24 3.07 8.52 -5.54
N VAL A 25 3.83 9.49 -5.01
CA VAL A 25 5.27 9.63 -5.22
C VAL A 25 5.97 9.97 -3.91
N ALA A 26 7.21 9.53 -3.73
CA ALA A 26 8.06 9.92 -2.61
C ALA A 26 9.33 10.60 -3.13
N VAL A 27 9.58 11.84 -2.65
CA VAL A 27 10.83 12.56 -2.96
C VAL A 27 11.91 12.11 -2.01
N MET A 28 13.03 11.67 -2.57
CA MET A 28 14.18 11.18 -1.83
C MET A 28 15.15 12.32 -1.45
N PRO A 29 15.98 12.15 -0.42
CA PRO A 29 16.95 13.18 0.00
C PRO A 29 18.00 13.55 -1.08
N ASN A 30 18.27 12.66 -2.03
CA ASN A 30 19.18 12.90 -3.17
C ASN A 30 18.49 13.67 -4.32
N GLY A 31 17.20 13.97 -4.20
CA GLY A 31 16.40 14.64 -5.23
C GLY A 31 15.74 13.69 -6.25
N ASN A 32 15.99 12.39 -6.17
CA ASN A 32 15.29 11.40 -6.97
C ASN A 32 13.85 11.25 -6.50
N ILE A 33 13.01 10.68 -7.34
CA ILE A 33 11.59 10.49 -7.09
C ILE A 33 11.25 9.02 -7.24
N LEU A 34 10.77 8.42 -6.17
CA LEU A 34 10.10 7.12 -6.23
C LEU A 34 8.65 7.32 -6.63
N ALA A 35 8.16 6.51 -7.54
CA ALA A 35 6.79 6.59 -8.02
C ALA A 35 6.18 5.21 -8.17
N VAL A 36 4.87 5.12 -7.92
CA VAL A 36 4.07 3.93 -8.17
C VAL A 36 3.57 3.95 -9.62
N ALA A 37 3.67 2.82 -10.31
CA ALA A 37 3.14 2.68 -11.65
C ALA A 37 2.54 1.29 -11.86
N TRP A 38 1.58 1.19 -12.77
CA TRP A 38 1.12 -0.09 -13.31
C TRP A 38 2.04 -0.58 -14.41
N GLU A 39 2.15 -1.90 -14.51
CA GLU A 39 2.77 -2.61 -15.64
C GLU A 39 1.78 -3.63 -16.21
N ALA A 40 1.38 -3.47 -17.48
CA ALA A 40 0.43 -4.38 -18.11
C ALA A 40 1.08 -5.76 -18.38
N LYS A 41 0.40 -6.82 -17.95
CA LYS A 41 0.70 -8.21 -18.27
C LYS A 41 -0.42 -8.78 -19.12
N SER A 42 -0.06 -9.40 -20.24
CA SER A 42 -1.01 -10.05 -21.13
C SER A 42 -1.76 -11.20 -20.45
N LEU A 43 -2.88 -11.60 -21.02
CA LEU A 43 -3.63 -12.78 -20.57
C LEU A 43 -2.74 -14.03 -20.52
N GLU A 44 -1.86 -14.23 -21.51
CA GLU A 44 -0.95 -15.39 -21.55
C GLU A 44 0.08 -15.36 -20.40
N GLU A 45 0.66 -14.19 -20.11
CA GLU A 45 1.58 -14.02 -18.96
C GLU A 45 0.86 -14.26 -17.65
N THR A 46 -0.36 -13.73 -17.50
CA THR A 46 -1.19 -13.89 -16.31
C THR A 46 -1.51 -15.37 -16.03
N GLN A 47 -1.90 -16.10 -17.05
CA GLN A 47 -2.15 -17.55 -16.95
C GLN A 47 -0.89 -18.34 -16.62
N LYS A 48 0.25 -18.01 -17.21
CA LYS A 48 1.55 -18.64 -16.91
C LYS A 48 2.03 -18.35 -15.48
N MET A 49 1.60 -17.23 -14.90
CA MET A 49 1.89 -16.90 -13.50
C MET A 49 0.97 -17.68 -12.52
N GLY A 50 -0.06 -18.37 -13.01
CA GLY A 50 -0.95 -19.19 -12.20
C GLY A 50 -2.12 -18.44 -11.59
N ARG A 51 -2.50 -17.28 -12.17
CA ARG A 51 -3.76 -16.63 -11.82
C ARG A 51 -4.92 -17.54 -12.23
N THR A 52 -5.89 -17.75 -11.33
CA THR A 52 -7.04 -18.60 -11.62
C THR A 52 -7.93 -18.00 -12.73
N PRO A 53 -8.54 -18.84 -13.58
CA PRO A 53 -9.35 -18.36 -14.70
C PRO A 53 -10.50 -17.43 -14.27
N GLU A 54 -11.11 -17.72 -13.11
CA GLU A 54 -12.23 -16.96 -12.55
C GLU A 54 -11.83 -15.55 -12.12
N MET A 55 -10.54 -15.35 -11.78
CA MET A 55 -9.99 -14.08 -11.32
C MET A 55 -9.15 -13.38 -12.40
N THR A 56 -9.12 -13.91 -13.62
CA THR A 56 -8.31 -13.37 -14.71
C THR A 56 -9.17 -12.52 -15.65
N PRO A 57 -8.95 -11.19 -15.72
CA PRO A 57 -9.62 -10.35 -16.72
C PRO A 57 -9.24 -10.73 -18.15
N GLU A 58 -10.14 -10.49 -19.10
CA GLU A 58 -9.93 -10.82 -20.54
C GLU A 58 -8.65 -10.20 -21.12
N ASN A 59 -8.24 -9.04 -20.63
CA ASN A 59 -7.08 -8.28 -21.12
C ASN A 59 -5.80 -8.48 -20.26
N GLY A 60 -5.82 -9.43 -19.33
CA GLY A 60 -4.70 -9.65 -18.40
C GLY A 60 -4.74 -8.75 -17.17
N LEU A 61 -3.59 -8.60 -16.50
CA LEU A 61 -3.46 -7.89 -15.22
C LEU A 61 -2.57 -6.64 -15.34
N TRP A 62 -2.74 -5.77 -14.36
CA TRP A 62 -1.93 -4.57 -14.16
C TRP A 62 -1.32 -4.60 -12.74
N PRO A 63 -0.29 -5.45 -12.52
CA PRO A 63 0.48 -5.41 -11.28
C PRO A 63 1.26 -4.11 -11.16
N ASP A 64 1.55 -3.74 -9.91
CA ASP A 64 2.31 -2.54 -9.59
C ASP A 64 3.82 -2.74 -9.75
N ILE A 65 4.48 -1.66 -10.12
CA ILE A 65 5.93 -1.49 -10.08
C ILE A 65 6.28 -0.22 -9.30
N ILE A 66 7.46 -0.21 -8.69
CA ILE A 66 8.04 0.99 -8.10
C ILE A 66 9.23 1.40 -8.94
N VAL A 67 9.25 2.65 -9.36
CA VAL A 67 10.29 3.20 -10.23
C VAL A 67 10.97 4.38 -9.56
N GLU A 68 12.30 4.40 -9.53
CA GLU A 68 13.07 5.56 -9.11
C GLU A 68 13.52 6.34 -10.34
N PHE A 69 13.13 7.61 -10.38
CA PHE A 69 13.52 8.57 -11.39
C PHE A 69 14.57 9.54 -10.86
N GLU A 70 15.67 9.72 -11.61
CA GLU A 70 16.54 10.86 -11.49
C GLU A 70 16.04 11.94 -12.46
N PRO A 71 15.48 13.07 -11.96
CA PRO A 71 14.99 14.14 -12.82
C PRO A 71 16.11 14.76 -13.68
N VAL A 72 15.80 14.96 -14.96
CA VAL A 72 16.68 15.65 -15.94
C VAL A 72 15.89 16.84 -16.49
N PRO A 73 15.96 18.00 -15.87
CA PRO A 73 15.23 19.18 -16.33
C PRO A 73 15.57 19.58 -17.78
N PRO A 74 14.59 20.14 -18.54
CA PRO A 74 13.27 20.54 -18.06
C PRO A 74 12.19 19.44 -18.15
N ASN A 75 12.38 18.36 -18.90
CA ASN A 75 11.28 17.44 -19.25
C ASN A 75 11.72 15.99 -19.51
N ASP A 76 12.81 15.55 -18.91
CA ASP A 76 13.30 14.18 -19.05
C ASP A 76 13.63 13.57 -17.67
N ALA A 77 13.81 12.26 -17.61
CA ALA A 77 14.24 11.53 -16.43
C ALA A 77 15.03 10.29 -16.81
N ARG A 78 15.95 9.89 -15.92
CA ARG A 78 16.60 8.58 -16.01
C ARG A 78 15.98 7.65 -14.98
N ILE A 79 15.60 6.45 -15.41
CA ILE A 79 15.25 5.36 -14.47
C ILE A 79 16.57 4.83 -13.91
N VAL A 80 16.70 4.85 -12.58
CA VAL A 80 17.91 4.43 -11.90
C VAL A 80 17.72 3.18 -11.07
N TRP A 81 16.46 2.86 -10.71
CA TRP A 81 16.09 1.65 -10.02
C TRP A 81 14.61 1.28 -10.32
N GLU A 82 14.32 -0.01 -10.36
CA GLU A 82 12.97 -0.57 -10.53
C GLU A 82 12.79 -1.80 -9.65
N TRP A 83 11.61 -1.93 -9.07
CA TRP A 83 11.09 -3.12 -8.42
C TRP A 83 9.76 -3.51 -9.05
N HIS A 84 9.59 -4.78 -9.37
CA HIS A 84 8.39 -5.29 -10.03
C HIS A 84 7.73 -6.34 -9.12
N ALA A 85 6.53 -6.07 -8.65
CA ALA A 85 5.78 -7.04 -7.85
C ALA A 85 5.62 -8.39 -8.57
N TRP A 86 5.58 -8.36 -9.90
CA TRP A 86 5.46 -9.55 -10.75
C TRP A 86 6.61 -10.55 -10.60
N ASP A 87 7.78 -10.11 -10.22
CA ASP A 87 8.96 -10.97 -10.05
C ASP A 87 8.93 -11.77 -8.73
N HIS A 88 7.98 -11.46 -7.83
CA HIS A 88 7.87 -12.00 -6.47
C HIS A 88 6.57 -12.76 -6.21
N MET A 89 5.95 -13.31 -7.27
CA MET A 89 4.67 -14.01 -7.19
C MET A 89 4.82 -15.46 -6.77
N VAL A 90 3.90 -15.93 -5.91
CA VAL A 90 3.67 -17.32 -5.55
C VAL A 90 2.20 -17.68 -5.77
N GLN A 91 1.91 -18.97 -5.97
CA GLN A 91 0.54 -19.48 -6.07
C GLN A 91 0.48 -20.96 -5.59
N ASP A 92 -0.68 -21.38 -5.11
CA ASP A 92 -0.97 -22.74 -4.66
C ASP A 92 -2.02 -23.46 -5.53
N TYR A 93 -2.31 -22.90 -6.71
CA TYR A 93 -3.34 -23.37 -7.64
C TYR A 93 -2.86 -24.46 -8.61
N ASP A 94 -1.77 -24.20 -9.36
CA ASP A 94 -1.24 -25.14 -10.36
C ASP A 94 0.16 -25.65 -9.98
N PRO A 95 0.27 -26.94 -9.55
CA PRO A 95 1.54 -27.51 -9.12
C PRO A 95 2.56 -27.78 -10.26
N ASN A 96 2.20 -27.50 -11.50
CA ASN A 96 3.12 -27.65 -12.63
C ASN A 96 3.88 -26.34 -12.96
N LEU A 97 3.53 -25.23 -12.35
CA LEU A 97 4.19 -23.94 -12.55
C LEU A 97 5.37 -23.76 -11.58
N GLU A 98 6.41 -23.04 -12.01
CA GLU A 98 7.65 -22.88 -11.26
C GLU A 98 7.47 -22.12 -9.94
N ASN A 99 6.50 -21.20 -9.89
CA ASN A 99 6.15 -20.41 -8.71
C ASN A 99 5.12 -21.09 -7.79
N TYR A 100 4.90 -22.41 -7.97
CA TYR A 100 4.01 -23.15 -7.07
C TYR A 100 4.62 -23.30 -5.69
N GLY A 101 3.86 -22.93 -4.64
CA GLY A 101 4.27 -23.07 -3.26
C GLY A 101 3.10 -22.92 -2.29
N GLU A 102 3.26 -23.45 -1.08
CA GLU A 102 2.31 -23.20 0.00
C GLU A 102 2.47 -21.76 0.49
N LEU A 103 1.40 -20.96 0.42
CA LEU A 103 1.46 -19.52 0.75
C LEU A 103 2.02 -19.24 2.16
N SER A 104 1.65 -20.08 3.14
CA SER A 104 2.12 -19.95 4.52
C SER A 104 3.63 -20.23 4.69
N ALA A 105 4.23 -20.95 3.76
CA ALA A 105 5.66 -21.22 3.74
C ALA A 105 6.47 -20.09 3.09
N HIS A 106 5.83 -19.22 2.33
CA HIS A 106 6.43 -18.13 1.57
C HIS A 106 5.85 -16.75 1.93
N PRO A 107 5.90 -16.32 3.20
CA PRO A 107 5.38 -15.02 3.62
C PRO A 107 6.12 -13.81 3.02
N GLU A 108 7.30 -14.04 2.43
CA GLU A 108 8.09 -13.06 1.70
C GLU A 108 7.60 -12.83 0.26
N LEU A 109 6.73 -13.72 -0.26
CA LEU A 109 6.20 -13.65 -1.63
C LEU A 109 4.75 -13.19 -1.66
N ILE A 110 4.28 -12.84 -2.85
CA ILE A 110 2.97 -12.26 -3.11
C ILE A 110 2.08 -13.32 -3.76
N ASP A 111 0.94 -13.63 -3.15
CA ASP A 111 -0.04 -14.53 -3.75
C ASP A 111 -0.66 -13.89 -5.01
N VAL A 112 -0.39 -14.46 -6.19
CA VAL A 112 -0.96 -13.95 -7.44
C VAL A 112 -2.49 -14.09 -7.48
N ASN A 113 -3.08 -14.98 -6.68
CA ASN A 113 -4.52 -15.15 -6.54
C ASN A 113 -5.14 -14.34 -5.38
N GLY A 114 -4.33 -13.52 -4.70
CA GLY A 114 -4.77 -12.56 -3.71
C GLY A 114 -5.42 -11.31 -4.33
N GLY A 115 -5.50 -10.23 -3.55
CA GLY A 115 -6.01 -8.95 -4.01
C GLY A 115 -7.54 -8.79 -3.97
N THR A 116 -8.22 -9.58 -3.13
CA THR A 116 -9.69 -9.53 -2.98
C THR A 116 -10.13 -9.23 -1.54
N TYR A 117 -9.21 -8.72 -0.71
CA TYR A 117 -9.44 -8.54 0.72
C TYR A 117 -9.88 -7.12 1.10
N ALA A 118 -9.82 -6.18 0.17
CA ALA A 118 -10.50 -4.91 0.35
C ALA A 118 -11.98 -5.16 0.06
N ASP A 119 -12.76 -5.44 1.08
CA ASP A 119 -14.20 -5.48 0.92
C ASP A 119 -14.66 -4.12 0.39
N GLU A 120 -15.11 -4.08 -0.85
CA GLU A 120 -15.92 -2.98 -1.35
C GLU A 120 -17.17 -2.95 -0.45
N PRO A 121 -17.61 -1.78 0.05
CA PRO A 121 -18.87 -1.72 0.77
C PRO A 121 -19.95 -2.32 -0.12
N ASP A 122 -20.73 -3.23 0.45
CA ASP A 122 -21.82 -3.96 -0.21
C ASP A 122 -22.83 -3.02 -0.86
N GLU A 123 -22.69 -2.45 -1.96
CA GLU A 123 -23.51 -1.45 -2.65
C GLU A 123 -23.16 0.01 -2.32
N ILE A 124 -22.25 0.55 -3.12
CA ILE A 124 -22.18 2.00 -3.32
C ILE A 124 -23.54 2.47 -3.84
N THR A 125 -24.16 3.44 -3.16
CA THR A 125 -25.42 4.03 -3.64
C THR A 125 -25.21 4.69 -5.02
N ASP A 126 -26.28 4.82 -5.82
CA ASP A 126 -26.19 5.50 -7.12
C ASP A 126 -25.66 6.94 -6.99
N GLU A 127 -25.99 7.64 -5.89
CA GLU A 127 -25.50 8.99 -5.61
C GLU A 127 -23.99 9.03 -5.33
N GLU A 128 -23.48 8.05 -4.59
CA GLU A 128 -22.04 7.90 -4.34
C GLU A 128 -21.29 7.48 -5.62
N ARG A 129 -21.85 6.59 -6.41
CA ARG A 129 -21.31 6.18 -7.71
C ARG A 129 -21.21 7.38 -8.67
N ASP A 130 -22.26 8.20 -8.75
CA ASP A 130 -22.25 9.41 -9.58
C ASP A 130 -21.23 10.45 -9.06
N ARG A 131 -21.06 10.55 -7.75
CA ARG A 131 -20.01 11.38 -7.15
C ARG A 131 -18.63 10.90 -7.54
N PHE A 132 -18.38 9.58 -7.49
CA PHE A 132 -17.08 8.98 -7.87
C PHE A 132 -16.79 9.14 -9.37
N ARG A 133 -17.79 9.02 -10.23
CA ARG A 133 -17.66 9.32 -11.66
C ARG A 133 -17.30 10.77 -11.93
N ASN A 134 -17.98 11.69 -11.25
CA ASN A 134 -17.75 13.13 -11.42
C ASN A 134 -16.33 13.57 -11.02
N ILE A 135 -15.69 12.88 -10.10
CA ILE A 135 -14.29 13.14 -9.70
C ILE A 135 -13.28 12.26 -10.47
N GLY A 136 -13.74 11.42 -11.41
CA GLY A 136 -12.89 10.56 -12.23
C GLY A 136 -12.33 9.32 -11.52
N TYR A 137 -12.90 8.93 -10.39
CA TYR A 137 -12.45 7.80 -9.59
C TYR A 137 -12.97 6.45 -10.09
N VAL A 138 -14.14 6.43 -10.72
CA VAL A 138 -14.79 5.23 -11.28
C VAL A 138 -15.05 5.47 -12.77
N PRO A 139 -14.68 4.56 -13.68
CA PRO A 139 -15.05 4.64 -15.09
C PRO A 139 -16.56 4.57 -15.30
N ASP A 140 -17.05 5.16 -16.40
CA ASP A 140 -18.48 5.24 -16.71
C ASP A 140 -19.19 3.88 -16.92
N ASP A 141 -18.42 2.82 -17.18
CA ASP A 141 -18.91 1.50 -17.64
C ASP A 141 -18.45 0.30 -16.79
N SER A 142 -17.97 0.53 -15.58
CA SER A 142 -17.51 -0.56 -14.70
C SER A 142 -18.69 -1.37 -14.12
N GLU A 143 -19.09 -2.44 -14.81
CA GLU A 143 -19.97 -3.51 -14.30
C GLU A 143 -19.20 -4.75 -13.83
N HIS A 144 -17.88 -4.66 -13.58
CA HIS A 144 -17.02 -5.85 -13.45
C HIS A 144 -16.59 -6.11 -12.01
N ASP A 145 -16.84 -7.34 -11.55
CA ASP A 145 -16.40 -7.91 -10.27
C ASP A 145 -14.88 -8.21 -10.24
N VAL A 146 -14.22 -8.25 -11.41
CA VAL A 146 -12.80 -8.56 -11.56
C VAL A 146 -12.10 -7.41 -12.24
N THR A 147 -11.20 -6.72 -11.52
CA THR A 147 -10.40 -5.62 -12.06
C THR A 147 -9.04 -6.11 -12.54
N ALA A 148 -8.44 -5.44 -13.52
CA ALA A 148 -7.06 -5.68 -13.95
C ALA A 148 -6.05 -5.16 -12.93
N ASP A 149 -6.41 -4.18 -12.13
CA ASP A 149 -5.60 -3.56 -11.08
C ASP A 149 -5.42 -4.52 -9.90
N LEU A 150 -4.31 -5.25 -9.91
CA LEU A 150 -4.11 -6.36 -8.98
C LEU A 150 -3.87 -5.91 -7.54
N MET A 151 -3.07 -4.87 -7.32
CA MET A 151 -2.61 -4.48 -5.97
C MET A 151 -3.17 -3.16 -5.51
N HIS A 152 -3.33 -2.23 -6.42
CA HIS A 152 -3.77 -0.88 -6.13
C HIS A 152 -2.93 -0.23 -5.02
N ILE A 153 -1.60 -0.18 -5.24
CA ILE A 153 -0.69 0.50 -4.30
C ILE A 153 -1.04 1.99 -4.32
N ASN A 154 -1.57 2.49 -3.22
CA ASN A 154 -2.12 3.84 -3.15
C ASN A 154 -1.29 4.83 -2.31
N ALA A 155 -0.20 4.36 -1.71
CA ALA A 155 0.77 5.24 -1.05
C ALA A 155 2.16 4.59 -0.99
N ILE A 156 3.18 5.45 -1.05
CA ILE A 156 4.59 5.10 -0.98
C ILE A 156 5.31 6.01 0.00
N ALA A 157 6.15 5.44 0.86
CA ALA A 157 7.02 6.19 1.76
C ALA A 157 8.43 5.62 1.74
N TYR A 158 9.43 6.49 1.79
CA TYR A 158 10.83 6.12 1.80
C TYR A 158 11.48 6.43 3.16
N ASN A 159 12.24 5.49 3.69
CA ASN A 159 13.06 5.65 4.87
C ASN A 159 14.55 5.66 4.47
N ALA A 160 15.19 6.81 4.54
CA ALA A 160 16.57 6.98 4.10
C ALA A 160 17.60 6.33 5.05
N GLU A 161 17.30 6.16 6.33
CA GLU A 161 18.19 5.53 7.29
C GLU A 161 18.25 4.01 7.06
N LEU A 162 17.07 3.40 6.90
CA LEU A 162 16.94 1.97 6.62
C LEU A 162 17.21 1.64 5.14
N ASP A 163 17.06 2.62 4.25
CA ASP A 163 17.05 2.46 2.80
C ASP A 163 15.96 1.48 2.35
N GLN A 164 14.75 1.73 2.83
CA GLN A 164 13.57 0.89 2.64
C GLN A 164 12.38 1.69 2.17
N ILE A 165 11.50 1.02 1.44
CA ILE A 165 10.24 1.58 0.93
C ILE A 165 9.07 0.88 1.63
N ALA A 166 8.14 1.66 2.20
CA ALA A 166 6.86 1.16 2.69
C ALA A 166 5.76 1.46 1.66
N LEU A 167 4.89 0.49 1.43
CA LEU A 167 3.81 0.51 0.46
C LEU A 167 2.46 0.24 1.15
N SER A 168 1.42 0.99 0.79
CA SER A 168 0.05 0.68 1.16
C SER A 168 -0.63 -0.05 0.01
N VAL A 169 -0.94 -1.32 0.18
CA VAL A 169 -1.43 -2.22 -0.86
C VAL A 169 -2.89 -2.52 -0.63
N ARG A 170 -3.77 -1.73 -1.27
CA ARG A 170 -5.19 -1.63 -0.95
C ARG A 170 -5.94 -2.96 -1.12
N THR A 171 -5.78 -3.63 -2.26
CA THR A 171 -6.55 -4.85 -2.57
C THR A 171 -6.15 -6.04 -1.72
N TYR A 172 -4.91 -6.07 -1.22
CA TYR A 172 -4.44 -7.07 -0.25
C TYR A 172 -4.78 -6.70 1.19
N SER A 173 -5.23 -5.47 1.42
CA SER A 173 -5.44 -4.92 2.77
C SER A 173 -4.20 -5.05 3.64
N GLU A 174 -3.02 -4.72 3.08
CA GLU A 174 -1.73 -4.82 3.74
C GLU A 174 -0.85 -3.59 3.54
N ILE A 175 0.08 -3.40 4.43
CA ILE A 175 1.29 -2.61 4.19
C ILE A 175 2.46 -3.58 3.94
N TRP A 176 3.32 -3.24 2.97
CA TRP A 176 4.53 -3.99 2.68
C TRP A 176 5.78 -3.12 2.86
N ILE A 177 6.90 -3.75 3.21
CA ILE A 177 8.22 -3.10 3.19
C ILE A 177 9.13 -3.91 2.28
N ILE A 178 9.79 -3.20 1.35
CA ILE A 178 10.79 -3.74 0.43
C ILE A 178 12.15 -3.08 0.62
N ASP A 179 13.20 -3.79 0.22
CA ASP A 179 14.60 -3.33 0.32
C ASP A 179 14.99 -2.48 -0.89
N HIS A 180 15.16 -1.17 -0.69
CA HIS A 180 15.62 -0.26 -1.73
C HIS A 180 17.15 -0.28 -1.90
N SER A 181 17.90 -0.83 -0.95
CA SER A 181 19.36 -0.93 -1.02
C SER A 181 19.90 -1.90 -2.08
N THR A 182 18.99 -2.56 -2.79
CA THR A 182 19.26 -3.46 -3.91
C THR A 182 19.65 -2.69 -5.18
N THR A 183 20.41 -3.33 -6.07
CA THR A 183 20.42 -2.96 -7.48
C THR A 183 19.12 -3.42 -8.14
N THR A 184 18.75 -2.87 -9.30
CA THR A 184 17.58 -3.36 -10.07
C THR A 184 17.65 -4.86 -10.37
N GLU A 185 18.84 -5.41 -10.59
CA GLU A 185 19.02 -6.85 -10.82
C GLU A 185 18.76 -7.67 -9.55
N GLU A 186 19.23 -7.20 -8.40
CA GLU A 186 18.92 -7.85 -7.11
C GLU A 186 17.44 -7.71 -6.75
N ALA A 187 16.82 -6.55 -7.06
CA ALA A 187 15.40 -6.29 -6.84
C ALA A 187 14.48 -7.20 -7.67
N ARG A 188 14.97 -7.83 -8.74
CA ARG A 188 14.24 -8.85 -9.52
C ARG A 188 14.37 -10.25 -8.94
N GLY A 189 15.31 -10.46 -8.05
CA GLY A 189 15.62 -11.77 -7.48
C GLY A 189 15.27 -11.87 -6.00
N HIS A 190 15.62 -13.01 -5.44
CA HIS A 190 15.32 -13.38 -4.06
C HIS A 190 16.53 -13.24 -3.12
N THR A 191 17.60 -12.59 -3.56
CA THR A 191 18.84 -12.41 -2.78
C THR A 191 19.49 -11.07 -3.13
N GLY A 192 20.20 -10.47 -2.17
CA GLY A 192 20.87 -9.17 -2.32
C GLY A 192 20.25 -8.11 -1.43
N GLY A 193 20.78 -6.89 -1.54
CA GLY A 193 20.43 -5.78 -0.66
C GLY A 193 20.88 -5.97 0.80
N LYS A 194 20.60 -4.99 1.65
CA LYS A 194 20.91 -5.05 3.11
C LYS A 194 20.06 -6.09 3.83
N GLY A 195 18.82 -6.29 3.39
CA GLY A 195 17.89 -7.30 3.92
C GLY A 195 18.23 -8.73 3.49
N GLY A 196 19.11 -8.91 2.49
CA GLY A 196 19.56 -10.21 1.99
C GLY A 196 18.51 -11.01 1.19
N LYS A 197 17.35 -10.42 0.92
CA LYS A 197 16.20 -11.08 0.26
C LYS A 197 15.92 -10.56 -1.16
N GLY A 198 16.83 -9.73 -1.71
CA GLY A 198 16.57 -9.09 -2.99
C GLY A 198 15.32 -8.22 -2.94
N GLY A 199 14.41 -8.40 -3.88
CA GLY A 199 13.14 -7.67 -3.93
C GLY A 199 11.97 -8.32 -3.20
N ASP A 200 12.18 -9.47 -2.51
CA ASP A 200 11.13 -10.07 -1.70
C ASP A 200 10.72 -9.17 -0.53
N LEU A 201 9.48 -9.34 -0.06
CA LEU A 201 8.97 -8.56 1.05
C LEU A 201 9.81 -8.79 2.32
N LEU A 202 10.36 -7.70 2.87
CA LEU A 202 11.04 -7.74 4.15
C LEU A 202 10.06 -7.89 5.31
N TYR A 203 8.90 -7.24 5.16
CA TYR A 203 7.85 -7.16 6.16
C TYR A 203 6.50 -6.92 5.51
N ARG A 204 5.46 -7.45 6.14
CA ARG A 204 4.07 -7.17 5.79
C ARG A 204 3.19 -7.15 7.03
N TRP A 205 2.14 -6.32 7.03
CA TRP A 205 1.24 -6.20 8.16
C TRP A 205 -0.17 -5.78 7.71
N GLY A 206 -1.16 -6.20 8.47
CA GLY A 206 -2.55 -5.78 8.32
C GLY A 206 -3.48 -6.92 7.99
N ASN A 207 -3.10 -7.85 7.10
CA ASN A 207 -3.95 -8.96 6.70
C ASN A 207 -3.15 -10.27 6.54
N PRO A 208 -2.95 -11.03 7.63
CA PRO A 208 -2.19 -12.28 7.56
C PRO A 208 -2.87 -13.39 6.75
N ARG A 209 -4.14 -13.23 6.37
CA ARG A 209 -4.85 -14.14 5.45
C ARG A 209 -4.21 -14.15 4.06
N ALA A 210 -3.68 -13.00 3.62
CA ALA A 210 -3.09 -12.83 2.30
C ALA A 210 -1.85 -13.70 2.05
N TYR A 211 -1.28 -14.29 3.10
CA TYR A 211 -0.16 -15.24 3.01
C TYR A 211 -0.37 -16.49 3.89
N GLY A 212 -1.63 -16.86 4.14
CA GLY A 212 -1.99 -18.12 4.78
C GLY A 212 -1.59 -18.28 6.25
N ARG A 213 -1.28 -17.17 6.97
CA ARG A 213 -0.86 -17.21 8.40
C ARG A 213 -1.84 -16.55 9.34
N GLY A 214 -3.12 -16.47 8.98
CA GLY A 214 -4.17 -15.91 9.82
C GLY A 214 -5.55 -16.14 9.25
N ASN A 215 -6.54 -15.63 9.95
CA ASN A 215 -7.95 -15.70 9.59
C ASN A 215 -8.58 -14.28 9.62
N VAL A 216 -9.90 -14.18 9.44
CA VAL A 216 -10.60 -12.89 9.35
C VAL A 216 -10.49 -12.06 10.63
N GLU A 217 -10.40 -12.69 11.80
CA GLU A 217 -10.28 -12.02 13.09
C GLU A 217 -8.89 -11.42 13.30
N ASP A 218 -7.88 -11.89 12.56
CA ASP A 218 -6.50 -11.40 12.63
C ASP A 218 -6.28 -10.19 11.72
N GLN A 219 -7.19 -9.92 10.77
CA GLN A 219 -7.09 -8.76 9.88
C GLN A 219 -7.29 -7.45 10.64
N ARG A 220 -6.46 -6.44 10.34
CA ARG A 220 -6.46 -5.11 10.99
C ARG A 220 -6.72 -3.98 10.01
N THR A 221 -6.23 -4.10 8.79
CA THR A 221 -6.40 -3.10 7.73
C THR A 221 -7.44 -3.56 6.71
N PHE A 222 -8.24 -2.61 6.24
CA PHE A 222 -9.34 -2.84 5.31
C PHE A 222 -9.38 -1.70 4.31
N GLY A 223 -8.85 -1.92 3.11
CA GLY A 223 -8.77 -0.93 2.05
C GLY A 223 -8.01 0.34 2.44
N GLN A 224 -6.92 0.20 3.19
CA GLN A 224 -6.15 1.27 3.81
C GLN A 224 -5.48 2.21 2.80
N HIS A 225 -5.09 3.40 3.29
CA HIS A 225 -4.37 4.45 2.56
C HIS A 225 -3.26 5.07 3.42
N ASP A 226 -2.35 5.80 2.75
CA ASP A 226 -1.38 6.73 3.35
C ASP A 226 -0.47 6.08 4.41
N ILE A 227 0.36 5.11 3.97
CA ILE A 227 1.42 4.58 4.82
C ILE A 227 2.56 5.61 4.97
N ARG A 228 3.00 5.87 6.19
CA ARG A 228 4.12 6.78 6.46
C ARG A 228 4.96 6.32 7.63
N TRP A 229 6.28 6.53 7.54
CA TRP A 229 7.12 6.53 8.76
C TRP A 229 6.87 7.80 9.58
N VAL A 230 6.83 7.64 10.89
CA VAL A 230 6.89 8.78 11.80
C VAL A 230 8.30 9.36 11.74
N PRO A 231 8.46 10.67 11.43
CA PRO A 231 9.77 11.28 11.22
C PRO A 231 10.65 11.27 12.47
N GLU A 232 11.97 11.38 12.24
CA GLU A 232 12.98 11.58 13.29
C GLU A 232 12.63 12.81 14.16
N GLY A 233 12.79 12.70 15.47
CA GLY A 233 12.48 13.73 16.46
C GLY A 233 10.99 13.86 16.81
N PHE A 234 10.09 13.09 16.19
CA PHE A 234 8.67 13.12 16.50
C PHE A 234 8.28 11.99 17.44
N VAL A 235 7.19 12.16 18.19
CA VAL A 235 6.68 11.12 19.10
C VAL A 235 6.28 9.88 18.29
N GLY A 236 6.92 8.75 18.59
CA GLY A 236 6.77 7.51 17.82
C GLY A 236 7.72 7.38 16.64
N GLU A 237 8.82 8.15 16.61
CA GLU A 237 9.87 8.09 15.58
C GLU A 237 10.18 6.65 15.16
N GLY A 238 10.26 6.42 13.85
CA GLY A 238 10.52 5.12 13.25
C GLY A 238 9.32 4.16 13.21
N ASN A 239 8.21 4.47 13.87
CA ASN A 239 6.96 3.73 13.73
C ASN A 239 6.30 4.02 12.37
N LEU A 240 5.39 3.15 11.96
CA LEU A 240 4.54 3.35 10.79
C LEU A 240 3.16 3.85 11.20
N LEU A 241 2.63 4.83 10.47
CA LEU A 241 1.24 5.28 10.53
C LEU A 241 0.52 4.82 9.27
N VAL A 242 -0.74 4.35 9.43
CA VAL A 242 -1.60 3.96 8.31
C VAL A 242 -3.06 4.31 8.63
N PHE A 243 -3.81 4.74 7.62
CA PHE A 243 -5.25 5.01 7.71
C PHE A 243 -6.02 3.79 7.17
N SER A 244 -6.70 3.03 8.02
CA SER A 244 -7.59 1.93 7.61
C SER A 244 -9.00 2.47 7.40
N ASN A 245 -9.53 2.33 6.17
CA ASN A 245 -10.76 2.98 5.76
C ASN A 245 -12.02 2.28 6.25
N ASN A 246 -12.10 0.95 6.11
CA ASN A 246 -13.33 0.19 6.22
C ASN A 246 -13.25 -0.92 7.28
N VAL A 247 -12.78 -0.58 8.49
CA VAL A 247 -12.74 -1.54 9.60
C VAL A 247 -14.17 -1.99 9.92
N PRO A 248 -14.49 -3.29 9.89
CA PRO A 248 -15.83 -3.76 10.19
C PRO A 248 -16.29 -3.34 11.58
N GLY A 249 -17.50 -2.82 11.67
CA GLY A 249 -18.17 -2.57 12.94
C GLY A 249 -18.68 -3.85 13.60
N PRO A 250 -19.16 -3.78 14.85
CA PRO A 250 -19.93 -4.86 15.47
C PRO A 250 -21.13 -5.29 14.63
N GLU A 251 -21.66 -6.49 14.88
CA GLU A 251 -22.82 -7.01 14.15
C GLU A 251 -23.99 -6.02 14.18
N GLY A 252 -24.42 -5.58 13.00
CA GLY A 252 -25.52 -4.61 12.83
C GLY A 252 -25.08 -3.15 12.79
N GLU A 253 -23.79 -2.86 12.92
CA GLU A 253 -23.21 -1.54 12.76
C GLU A 253 -22.42 -1.46 11.44
N GLY A 254 -22.36 -0.27 10.85
CA GLY A 254 -21.60 -0.03 9.62
C GLY A 254 -20.07 -0.03 9.85
N PRO A 255 -19.30 0.00 8.76
CA PRO A 255 -17.84 0.13 8.86
C PRO A 255 -17.43 1.50 9.40
N HIS A 256 -16.23 1.56 9.95
CA HIS A 256 -15.62 2.79 10.44
C HIS A 256 -14.14 2.89 10.04
N SER A 257 -13.57 4.07 10.17
CA SER A 257 -12.14 4.26 9.94
C SER A 257 -11.34 4.20 11.24
N THR A 258 -10.10 3.74 11.11
CA THR A 258 -9.14 3.71 12.22
C THR A 258 -7.76 4.13 11.72
N VAL A 259 -7.08 4.98 12.45
CA VAL A 259 -5.66 5.25 12.25
C VAL A 259 -4.86 4.34 13.17
N TYR A 260 -3.91 3.59 12.61
CA TYR A 260 -3.00 2.76 13.38
C TYR A 260 -1.58 3.32 13.35
N GLU A 261 -0.93 3.27 14.50
CA GLU A 261 0.52 3.40 14.63
C GLU A 261 1.08 2.05 15.06
N ILE A 262 2.02 1.51 14.31
CA ILE A 262 2.65 0.23 14.61
C ILE A 262 4.17 0.38 14.72
N THR A 263 4.76 -0.40 15.61
CA THR A 263 6.21 -0.56 15.73
C THR A 263 6.56 -1.93 15.19
N PRO A 264 7.07 -2.03 13.96
CA PRO A 264 7.48 -3.31 13.40
C PRO A 264 8.55 -3.97 14.29
N PRO A 265 8.42 -5.27 14.63
CA PRO A 265 9.38 -5.93 15.48
C PRO A 265 10.69 -6.18 14.73
N LEU A 266 11.80 -5.64 15.22
CA LEU A 266 13.14 -5.86 14.70
C LEU A 266 13.98 -6.69 15.66
N ASP A 267 14.84 -7.54 15.12
CA ASP A 267 15.86 -8.24 15.89
C ASP A 267 17.09 -7.34 16.13
N ASN A 268 18.09 -7.88 16.83
CA ASN A 268 19.31 -7.14 17.16
C ASN A 268 20.19 -6.81 15.93
N THR A 269 19.88 -7.35 14.78
CA THR A 269 20.59 -7.12 13.51
C THR A 269 19.84 -6.16 12.58
N GLY A 270 18.61 -5.75 13.00
CA GLY A 270 17.76 -4.84 12.22
C GLY A 270 16.83 -5.55 11.22
N ASN A 271 16.73 -6.88 11.28
CA ASN A 271 15.79 -7.63 10.44
C ASN A 271 14.42 -7.70 11.11
N TYR A 272 13.37 -7.72 10.29
CA TYR A 272 12.01 -7.93 10.76
C TYR A 272 11.83 -9.34 11.30
N VAL A 273 11.31 -9.42 12.53
CA VAL A 273 11.10 -10.71 13.20
C VAL A 273 9.86 -11.38 12.63
N LEU A 274 10.03 -12.62 12.20
CA LEU A 274 8.96 -13.51 11.81
C LEU A 274 9.15 -14.84 12.54
N GLU A 275 8.23 -15.21 13.40
CA GLU A 275 8.23 -16.50 14.08
C GLU A 275 7.72 -17.61 13.15
N GLU A 276 8.20 -18.82 13.38
CA GLU A 276 7.75 -20.00 12.61
C GLU A 276 6.22 -20.15 12.75
N SER A 277 5.52 -20.21 11.63
CA SER A 277 4.06 -20.37 11.54
C SER A 277 3.20 -19.21 12.12
N ALA A 278 3.80 -18.16 12.65
CA ALA A 278 3.06 -16.97 13.08
C ALA A 278 2.99 -15.91 11.96
N PRO A 279 2.01 -15.00 11.98
CA PRO A 279 2.05 -13.81 11.13
C PRO A 279 3.11 -12.82 11.61
N PHE A 280 3.49 -11.89 10.74
CA PHE A 280 4.29 -10.74 11.17
C PHE A 280 3.57 -9.94 12.26
N GLY A 281 4.30 -9.59 13.32
CA GLY A 281 3.83 -8.69 14.37
C GLY A 281 3.91 -7.20 13.98
N PRO A 282 3.43 -6.30 14.84
CA PRO A 282 2.82 -6.56 16.13
C PRO A 282 1.35 -7.00 16.02
N THR A 283 0.91 -7.86 16.94
CA THR A 283 -0.51 -8.25 17.03
C THR A 283 -1.39 -7.08 17.50
N VAL A 284 -0.82 -6.21 18.35
CA VAL A 284 -1.50 -5.03 18.89
C VAL A 284 -0.76 -3.78 18.43
N PRO A 285 -1.46 -2.81 17.83
CA PRO A 285 -0.86 -1.53 17.45
C PRO A 285 -0.28 -0.79 18.67
N THR A 286 0.77 -0.03 18.47
CA THR A 286 1.39 0.83 19.48
C THR A 286 0.43 1.95 19.92
N TRP A 287 -0.37 2.43 18.99
CA TRP A 287 -1.45 3.39 19.19
C TRP A 287 -2.49 3.24 18.10
N SER A 288 -3.73 3.57 18.42
CA SER A 288 -4.79 3.68 17.43
C SER A 288 -5.74 4.80 17.78
N TYR A 289 -6.39 5.33 16.76
CA TYR A 289 -7.48 6.29 16.89
C TYR A 289 -8.67 5.85 16.06
N THR A 290 -9.81 5.77 16.70
CA THR A 290 -11.14 5.82 16.10
C THR A 290 -12.02 6.73 16.95
N ALA A 291 -13.19 7.14 16.45
CA ALA A 291 -14.10 7.96 17.25
C ALA A 291 -14.71 7.15 18.39
N THR A 292 -15.15 7.83 19.46
CA THR A 292 -15.88 7.19 20.58
C THR A 292 -17.15 6.49 20.09
N GLU A 293 -17.82 7.08 19.10
CA GLU A 293 -18.87 6.47 18.30
C GLU A 293 -18.25 6.11 16.94
N PRO A 294 -17.81 4.87 16.70
CA PRO A 294 -16.98 4.52 15.54
C PRO A 294 -17.57 4.97 14.20
N GLU A 295 -18.86 4.78 13.98
CA GLU A 295 -19.58 5.18 12.75
C GLU A 295 -19.50 6.68 12.44
N SER A 296 -19.24 7.53 13.45
CA SER A 296 -19.05 8.98 13.25
C SER A 296 -17.72 9.36 12.60
N PHE A 297 -16.81 8.39 12.46
CA PHE A 297 -15.53 8.52 11.80
C PHE A 297 -15.39 7.43 10.72
N HIS A 298 -15.97 7.69 9.57
CA HIS A 298 -15.86 6.81 8.41
C HIS A 298 -15.50 7.61 7.16
N SER A 299 -14.45 7.18 6.48
CA SER A 299 -14.04 7.65 5.16
C SER A 299 -13.71 6.42 4.32
N PRO A 300 -14.60 5.99 3.42
CA PRO A 300 -14.50 4.70 2.74
C PRO A 300 -13.36 4.59 1.74
N PHE A 301 -12.76 5.73 1.34
CA PHE A 301 -11.68 5.82 0.36
C PHE A 301 -10.80 7.04 0.64
N ILE A 302 -9.65 7.14 -0.05
CA ILE A 302 -8.63 8.19 0.16
C ILE A 302 -8.32 8.36 1.65
N SER A 303 -7.86 9.52 2.11
CA SER A 303 -7.57 9.80 3.53
C SER A 303 -6.12 9.56 3.92
N GLY A 304 -5.77 10.02 5.11
CA GLY A 304 -4.41 9.85 5.60
C GLY A 304 -4.20 10.39 7.02
N ALA A 305 -3.03 10.10 7.58
CA ALA A 305 -2.67 10.53 8.92
C ALA A 305 -1.18 10.87 9.05
N HIS A 306 -0.88 12.01 9.67
CA HIS A 306 0.47 12.51 9.83
C HIS A 306 0.78 12.82 11.29
N ARG A 307 1.89 12.33 11.80
CA ARG A 307 2.40 12.75 13.11
C ARG A 307 2.95 14.17 13.01
N LEU A 308 2.53 15.03 13.92
CA LEU A 308 3.01 16.42 14.01
C LEU A 308 4.17 16.55 15.02
N PRO A 309 5.03 17.58 14.92
CA PRO A 309 6.08 17.85 15.90
C PRO A 309 5.56 18.03 17.33
N SER A 310 4.30 18.43 17.48
CA SER A 310 3.59 18.56 18.78
C SER A 310 3.28 17.22 19.44
N GLY A 311 3.50 16.09 18.76
CA GLY A 311 3.07 14.75 19.19
C GLY A 311 1.60 14.43 18.88
N ARG A 312 0.84 15.39 18.34
CA ARG A 312 -0.53 15.16 17.85
C ARG A 312 -0.51 14.44 16.52
N THR A 313 -1.64 13.88 16.12
CA THR A 313 -1.83 13.32 14.77
C THR A 313 -2.81 14.19 14.01
N PHE A 314 -2.39 14.69 12.86
CA PHE A 314 -3.25 15.34 11.89
C PHE A 314 -3.90 14.26 11.03
N ILE A 315 -5.22 14.27 10.91
CA ILE A 315 -6.01 13.29 10.18
C ILE A 315 -6.78 13.99 9.07
N THR A 316 -6.63 13.47 7.85
CA THR A 316 -7.43 13.82 6.68
C THR A 316 -8.48 12.74 6.47
N SER A 317 -9.74 13.04 6.76
CA SER A 317 -10.88 12.17 6.44
C SER A 317 -11.45 12.63 5.10
N GLY A 318 -10.92 12.10 4.01
CA GLY A 318 -11.10 12.64 2.67
C GLY A 318 -12.52 12.50 2.13
N GLY A 319 -13.19 11.36 2.34
CA GLY A 319 -14.56 11.14 1.89
C GLY A 319 -15.53 12.19 2.40
N PRO A 320 -15.61 12.47 3.72
CA PRO A 320 -16.43 13.55 4.27
C PRO A 320 -15.88 14.97 4.07
N GLY A 321 -14.62 15.12 3.64
CA GLY A 321 -13.96 16.42 3.50
C GLY A 321 -13.60 17.08 4.83
N ARG A 322 -13.18 16.29 5.83
CA ARG A 322 -12.85 16.74 7.17
C ARG A 322 -11.35 16.64 7.45
N PHE A 323 -10.79 17.66 8.08
CA PHE A 323 -9.42 17.69 8.61
C PHE A 323 -9.47 17.94 10.11
N PHE A 324 -8.70 17.18 10.89
CA PHE A 324 -8.70 17.38 12.34
C PHE A 324 -7.38 16.89 12.98
N GLU A 325 -7.10 17.43 14.16
CA GLU A 325 -5.97 17.00 14.98
C GLU A 325 -6.44 16.27 16.24
N VAL A 326 -5.79 15.15 16.55
CA VAL A 326 -6.04 14.40 17.78
C VAL A 326 -4.79 14.30 18.66
N THR A 327 -5.01 14.31 19.97
CA THR A 327 -3.97 13.98 20.94
C THR A 327 -3.70 12.47 20.97
N ARG A 328 -2.66 12.04 21.69
CA ARG A 328 -2.41 10.60 21.95
C ARG A 328 -3.52 9.96 22.78
N ASP A 329 -4.24 10.74 23.59
CA ASP A 329 -5.36 10.27 24.41
C ASP A 329 -6.69 10.21 23.61
N GLY A 330 -6.69 10.66 22.33
CA GLY A 330 -7.84 10.62 21.45
C GLY A 330 -8.71 11.89 21.47
N ASP A 331 -8.31 12.93 22.18
CA ASP A 331 -9.04 14.21 22.21
C ASP A 331 -8.85 14.99 20.91
N ILE A 332 -9.94 15.40 20.27
CA ILE A 332 -9.90 16.30 19.11
C ILE A 332 -9.62 17.72 19.62
N VAL A 333 -8.52 18.31 19.15
CA VAL A 333 -8.06 19.65 19.58
C VAL A 333 -8.16 20.70 18.47
N TRP A 334 -8.39 20.29 17.25
CA TRP A 334 -8.68 21.12 16.11
C TRP A 334 -9.54 20.33 15.11
N ASP A 335 -10.52 21.00 14.47
CA ASP A 335 -11.47 20.37 13.53
C ASP A 335 -11.87 21.39 12.46
N TYR A 336 -11.84 20.98 11.20
CA TYR A 336 -12.21 21.77 10.03
C TYR A 336 -13.00 20.90 9.03
N ARG A 337 -14.12 21.48 8.51
CA ARG A 337 -14.99 20.87 7.51
C ARG A 337 -15.29 21.85 6.38
#